data_f884c2ef1f63983b968bb691a65136b7
#
_entry.id   f884c2ef1f63983b968bb691a65136b7
#
_cell.length_a   1.000
_cell.length_b   1.000
_cell.length_c   1.000
_cell.angle_alpha   90.00
_cell.angle_beta   90.00
_cell.angle_gamma   90.00
#
_symmetry.space_group_name_H-M   'P 1'
#
loop_
_entity.id
_entity.type
_entity.pdbx_description
1 polymer ?
#
loop_
_entity_poly.entity_id
_entity_poly.type
_entity_poly.pdbx_seq_one_letter_code
_entity_poly.pdbx_strand_id
1 'polypeptide(L)'
;MSTDKSQIKYPLLPFSQLVYEMTSWMPSVYRFPVTLRWKNGACEKDRIEQAISKALMNHPVFAIRIDRHGMQSPSDIQAILQGKYHCFALTEEGNDLIINAELSRILGDGKSAEILLEDIAQVYDGKTPEPDDYWGYVARFEQQKQSSHYRISHDWLVKEFADSSVPVRPTIDRRYLFTFFPPKAGLYVDDYTRLHESINSFCRENILSFEGFFSLCTALAIAEYCGTDEAALTWAYEGRETPDEQRIFGSLHRDIPFRISRKSKVECQKLASREELIKNARNQIRSGIAHSDYPYTLSAPYSKRWNYAVNVLRGFEVEDIVGDIDLPLEIVSVPQQKYAYALLDVEIHEKAESLQLAYRYSATHYKESSIRRFAALVNKNVEWLLQ
;
A
#
# COMPACT_ATOMS: atom_id res chain seq x y z
N MET A 1 -27.17 21.85 20.84
CA MET A 1 -26.74 20.71 21.65
C MET A 1 -25.39 20.26 21.12
N SER A 2 -24.31 20.58 21.80
CA SER A 2 -22.98 20.09 21.47
C SER A 2 -22.95 18.61 21.90
N THR A 3 -23.11 17.68 20.96
CA THR A 3 -22.83 16.27 21.19
C THR A 3 -21.34 16.15 21.49
N ASP A 4 -21.02 15.68 22.66
CA ASP A 4 -19.65 15.40 23.10
C ASP A 4 -19.00 14.43 22.10
N LYS A 5 -18.17 14.97 21.21
CA LYS A 5 -17.48 14.19 20.16
C LYS A 5 -16.57 13.11 20.72
N SER A 6 -16.23 13.16 22.02
CA SER A 6 -15.37 12.18 22.69
C SER A 6 -16.04 10.80 22.90
N GLN A 7 -17.35 10.67 22.70
CA GLN A 7 -18.09 9.42 22.91
C GLN A 7 -18.23 8.56 21.63
N ILE A 8 -17.94 9.10 20.45
CA ILE A 8 -18.10 8.34 19.20
C ILE A 8 -16.85 7.50 18.97
N LYS A 9 -17.04 6.19 18.89
CA LYS A 9 -15.98 5.23 18.58
C LYS A 9 -16.29 4.53 17.26
N TYR A 10 -15.26 4.37 16.43
CA TYR A 10 -15.32 3.62 15.19
C TYR A 10 -14.26 2.50 15.19
N PRO A 11 -14.46 1.39 14.45
CA PRO A 11 -13.37 0.50 14.11
C PRO A 11 -12.26 1.24 13.35
N LEU A 12 -11.04 0.74 13.42
CA LEU A 12 -9.97 1.20 12.51
C LEU A 12 -10.34 0.87 11.07
N LEU A 13 -9.84 1.67 10.13
CA LEU A 13 -9.90 1.33 8.71
C LEU A 13 -9.22 -0.03 8.46
N PRO A 14 -9.62 -0.79 7.43
CA PRO A 14 -9.22 -2.19 7.26
C PRO A 14 -7.72 -2.43 7.34
N PHE A 15 -6.92 -1.63 6.65
CA PHE A 15 -5.47 -1.80 6.70
C PHE A 15 -4.87 -1.34 8.04
N SER A 16 -5.36 -0.24 8.61
CA SER A 16 -4.96 0.18 9.96
C SER A 16 -5.28 -0.87 11.01
N GLN A 17 -6.40 -1.60 10.88
CA GLN A 17 -6.77 -2.71 11.76
C GLN A 17 -5.76 -3.86 11.62
N LEU A 18 -5.42 -4.25 10.40
CA LEU A 18 -4.42 -5.27 10.14
C LEU A 18 -3.06 -4.89 10.76
N VAL A 19 -2.60 -3.68 10.54
CA VAL A 19 -1.35 -3.17 11.12
C VAL A 19 -1.42 -3.13 12.65
N TYR A 20 -2.54 -2.71 13.23
CA TYR A 20 -2.74 -2.69 14.68
C TYR A 20 -2.63 -4.09 15.31
N GLU A 21 -3.26 -5.09 14.72
CA GLU A 21 -3.17 -6.48 15.15
C GLU A 21 -1.74 -7.01 15.06
N MET A 22 -1.02 -6.67 13.99
CA MET A 22 0.37 -7.11 13.80
C MET A 22 1.38 -6.34 14.65
N THR A 23 1.16 -5.08 14.96
CA THR A 23 2.08 -4.27 15.80
C THR A 23 2.12 -4.72 17.26
N SER A 24 1.09 -5.42 17.75
CA SER A 24 1.14 -6.05 19.07
C SER A 24 2.28 -7.09 19.18
N TRP A 25 2.66 -7.69 18.05
CA TRP A 25 3.69 -8.72 17.94
C TRP A 25 5.02 -8.17 17.37
N MET A 26 4.95 -7.13 16.52
CA MET A 26 6.10 -6.60 15.78
C MET A 26 6.03 -5.07 15.66
N PRO A 27 6.13 -4.32 16.75
CA PRO A 27 5.86 -2.88 16.76
C PRO A 27 6.78 -2.04 15.84
N SER A 28 8.00 -2.50 15.57
CA SER A 28 8.98 -1.79 14.72
C SER A 28 8.83 -2.07 13.22
N VAL A 29 8.05 -3.09 12.81
CA VAL A 29 7.98 -3.51 11.41
C VAL A 29 7.15 -2.53 10.56
N TYR A 30 6.15 -1.91 11.16
CA TYR A 30 5.20 -1.03 10.45
C TYR A 30 5.44 0.46 10.73
N ARG A 31 6.70 0.84 10.90
CA ARG A 31 7.13 2.23 11.05
C ARG A 31 8.06 2.62 9.90
N PHE A 32 7.90 3.84 9.40
CA PHE A 32 8.73 4.43 8.37
C PHE A 32 9.58 5.53 8.96
N PRO A 33 10.83 5.25 9.29
CA PRO A 33 11.79 6.29 9.63
C PRO A 33 12.35 6.91 8.36
N VAL A 34 12.48 8.25 8.35
CA VAL A 34 13.16 9.02 7.32
C VAL A 34 13.93 10.14 7.98
N THR A 35 15.13 10.43 7.49
CA THR A 35 15.92 11.60 7.89
C THR A 35 16.02 12.54 6.72
N LEU A 36 15.52 13.75 6.91
CA LEU A 36 15.53 14.83 5.93
C LEU A 36 16.47 15.94 6.41
N ARG A 37 17.10 16.62 5.47
CA ARG A 37 17.86 17.86 5.70
C ARG A 37 17.10 19.02 5.10
N TRP A 38 16.81 20.03 5.89
CA TRP A 38 16.33 21.32 5.43
C TRP A 38 17.52 22.26 5.30
N LYS A 39 17.91 22.59 4.08
CA LYS A 39 19.05 23.45 3.80
C LYS A 39 18.84 24.85 4.37
N ASN A 40 19.85 25.39 5.05
CA ASN A 40 19.83 26.68 5.72
C ASN A 40 18.66 26.85 6.72
N GLY A 41 18.10 25.77 7.22
CA GLY A 41 16.90 25.78 8.07
C GLY A 41 17.16 26.11 9.54
N ALA A 42 18.42 26.10 10.00
CA ALA A 42 18.74 26.33 11.41
C ALA A 42 18.25 27.70 11.92
N CYS A 43 18.38 28.75 11.11
CA CYS A 43 17.91 30.09 11.47
C CYS A 43 16.36 30.23 11.42
N GLU A 44 15.64 29.29 10.83
CA GLU A 44 14.19 29.28 10.70
C GLU A 44 13.53 28.10 11.46
N LYS A 45 14.25 27.49 12.38
CA LYS A 45 13.82 26.31 13.12
C LYS A 45 12.42 26.44 13.71
N ASP A 46 12.14 27.53 14.40
CA ASP A 46 10.83 27.79 15.01
C ASP A 46 9.71 27.87 13.97
N ARG A 47 9.99 28.47 12.82
CA ARG A 47 9.03 28.56 11.71
C ARG A 47 8.76 27.19 11.10
N ILE A 48 9.81 26.39 10.89
CA ILE A 48 9.71 25.04 10.35
C ILE A 48 8.96 24.14 11.35
N GLU A 49 9.29 24.19 12.63
CA GLU A 49 8.61 23.46 13.69
C GLU A 49 7.12 23.82 13.77
N GLN A 50 6.78 25.11 13.66
CA GLN A 50 5.40 25.56 13.58
C GLN A 50 4.69 25.07 12.33
N ALA A 51 5.37 25.04 11.17
CA ALA A 51 4.78 24.54 9.93
C ALA A 51 4.44 23.05 10.06
N ILE A 52 5.37 22.22 10.54
CA ILE A 52 5.15 20.80 10.79
C ILE A 52 3.98 20.63 11.80
N SER A 53 4.03 21.34 12.94
CA SER A 53 2.98 21.23 13.96
C SER A 53 1.59 21.55 13.42
N LYS A 54 1.45 22.63 12.65
CA LYS A 54 0.15 23.04 12.08
C LYS A 54 -0.33 22.06 11.01
N ALA A 55 0.57 21.53 10.17
CA ALA A 55 0.22 20.50 9.19
C ALA A 55 -0.28 19.23 9.90
N LEU A 56 0.40 18.76 10.95
CA LEU A 56 -0.06 17.62 11.75
C LEU A 56 -1.43 17.89 12.41
N MET A 57 -1.69 19.12 12.88
CA MET A 57 -2.98 19.50 13.44
C MET A 57 -4.12 19.49 12.42
N ASN A 58 -3.82 19.69 11.16
CA ASN A 58 -4.80 19.63 10.08
C ASN A 58 -5.36 18.21 9.88
N HIS A 59 -4.62 17.17 10.32
CA HIS A 59 -4.97 15.78 10.12
C HIS A 59 -5.44 15.12 11.42
N PRO A 60 -6.75 14.91 11.61
CA PRO A 60 -7.32 14.38 12.85
C PRO A 60 -6.78 13.00 13.25
N VAL A 61 -6.24 12.24 12.31
CA VAL A 61 -5.66 10.92 12.56
C VAL A 61 -4.47 10.96 13.51
N PHE A 62 -3.73 12.07 13.60
CA PHE A 62 -2.62 12.22 14.55
C PHE A 62 -3.11 12.32 16.00
N ALA A 63 -4.38 12.65 16.20
CA ALA A 63 -5.03 12.76 17.51
C ALA A 63 -5.98 11.60 17.79
N ILE A 64 -5.75 10.41 17.25
CA ILE A 64 -6.57 9.25 17.56
C ILE A 64 -6.10 8.57 18.86
N ARG A 65 -7.09 8.10 19.61
CA ARG A 65 -6.92 7.11 20.66
C ARG A 65 -7.43 5.76 20.16
N ILE A 66 -6.61 4.72 20.24
CA ILE A 66 -7.01 3.36 19.91
C ILE A 66 -7.09 2.56 21.21
N ASP A 67 -8.25 1.99 21.48
CA ASP A 67 -8.44 1.14 22.65
C ASP A 67 -7.97 -0.32 22.38
N ARG A 68 -7.99 -1.15 23.44
CA ARG A 68 -7.55 -2.55 23.36
C ARG A 68 -8.35 -3.43 22.39
N HIS A 69 -9.47 -2.96 21.91
CA HIS A 69 -10.34 -3.67 20.97
C HIS A 69 -10.17 -3.16 19.52
N GLY A 70 -9.19 -2.27 19.26
CA GLY A 70 -8.97 -1.69 17.95
C GLY A 70 -10.01 -0.63 17.57
N MET A 71 -10.74 -0.07 18.56
CA MET A 71 -11.68 1.02 18.31
C MET A 71 -10.95 2.35 18.43
N GLN A 72 -11.11 3.20 17.43
CA GLN A 72 -10.57 4.55 17.39
C GLN A 72 -11.58 5.60 17.83
N SER A 73 -11.09 6.64 18.47
CA SER A 73 -11.86 7.81 18.87
C SER A 73 -11.00 9.07 18.80
N PRO A 74 -11.60 10.26 18.63
CA PRO A 74 -10.87 11.51 18.78
C PRO A 74 -10.26 11.64 20.16
N SER A 75 -9.09 12.27 20.25
CA SER A 75 -8.48 12.69 21.51
C SER A 75 -8.04 14.13 21.41
N ASP A 76 -7.81 14.77 22.56
CA ASP A 76 -7.26 16.13 22.57
C ASP A 76 -5.85 16.13 22.03
N ILE A 77 -5.59 17.04 21.09
CA ILE A 77 -4.28 17.24 20.48
C ILE A 77 -3.51 18.18 21.38
N GLN A 78 -2.50 17.68 22.11
CA GLN A 78 -1.68 18.53 22.95
C GLN A 78 -0.23 18.67 22.50
N ALA A 79 0.39 17.70 21.91
CA ALA A 79 1.79 17.83 21.54
C ALA A 79 2.06 17.05 20.27
N ILE A 80 2.36 17.76 19.24
CA ILE A 80 2.05 17.25 17.96
C ILE A 80 3.26 16.68 17.25
N LEU A 81 4.46 17.10 17.64
CA LEU A 81 5.70 16.54 17.07
C LEU A 81 5.99 15.12 17.55
N GLN A 82 5.43 14.70 18.69
CA GLN A 82 5.63 13.36 19.22
C GLN A 82 4.33 12.74 19.71
N GLY A 83 4.02 11.56 19.23
CA GLY A 83 2.85 10.77 19.63
C GLY A 83 3.17 9.28 19.67
N LYS A 84 2.17 8.49 20.04
CA LYS A 84 2.34 7.03 20.09
C LYS A 84 2.70 6.42 18.74
N TYR A 85 2.25 7.02 17.65
CA TYR A 85 2.34 6.46 16.30
C TYR A 85 3.15 7.33 15.33
N HIS A 86 3.73 8.43 15.80
CA HIS A 86 4.58 9.32 15.01
C HIS A 86 5.62 10.01 15.90
N CYS A 87 6.71 10.46 15.29
CA CYS A 87 7.75 11.26 15.94
C CYS A 87 8.40 12.17 14.91
N PHE A 88 8.57 13.44 15.24
CA PHE A 88 9.35 14.41 14.48
C PHE A 88 10.36 15.05 15.45
N ALA A 89 11.63 14.83 15.20
CA ALA A 89 12.72 15.41 16.00
C ALA A 89 13.58 16.30 15.10
N LEU A 90 13.75 17.57 15.50
CA LEU A 90 14.51 18.57 14.78
C LEU A 90 15.82 18.86 15.49
N THR A 91 16.94 18.76 14.77
CA THR A 91 18.29 18.98 15.31
C THR A 91 19.08 19.89 14.37
N GLU A 92 19.73 20.91 14.91
CA GLU A 92 20.58 21.81 14.14
C GLU A 92 21.93 21.14 13.81
N GLU A 93 22.34 21.22 12.56
CA GLU A 93 23.65 20.77 12.08
C GLU A 93 24.29 21.85 11.21
N GLY A 94 25.12 22.69 11.83
CA GLY A 94 25.66 23.88 11.17
C GLY A 94 24.55 24.88 10.81
N ASN A 95 24.40 25.19 9.54
CA ASN A 95 23.34 26.07 9.03
C ASN A 95 22.07 25.30 8.67
N ASP A 96 22.10 23.98 8.65
CA ASP A 96 20.99 23.11 8.22
C ASP A 96 20.18 22.65 9.43
N LEU A 97 18.96 22.21 9.15
CA LEU A 97 18.10 21.57 10.13
C LEU A 97 17.85 20.12 9.71
N ILE A 98 18.20 19.19 10.58
CA ILE A 98 17.94 17.76 10.38
C ILE A 98 16.60 17.42 11.00
N ILE A 99 15.72 16.81 10.20
CA ILE A 99 14.39 16.35 10.60
C ILE A 99 14.39 14.82 10.57
N ASN A 100 14.32 14.22 11.76
CA ASN A 100 14.10 12.79 11.90
C ASN A 100 12.60 12.56 12.05
N ALA A 101 11.96 12.03 11.03
CA ALA A 101 10.54 11.72 11.02
C ALA A 101 10.32 10.21 11.08
N GLU A 102 9.36 9.77 11.86
CA GLU A 102 8.92 8.39 11.94
C GLU A 102 7.38 8.34 11.97
N LEU A 103 6.79 7.62 11.05
CA LEU A 103 5.33 7.44 10.94
C LEU A 103 4.96 5.95 11.00
N SER A 104 3.94 5.62 11.78
CA SER A 104 3.35 4.28 11.76
C SER A 104 2.34 4.15 10.62
N ARG A 105 2.34 3.00 9.95
CA ARG A 105 1.33 2.63 8.94
C ARG A 105 -0.11 2.57 9.48
N ILE A 106 -0.30 2.57 10.78
CA ILE A 106 -1.64 2.72 11.37
C ILE A 106 -2.26 4.06 10.99
N LEU A 107 -1.43 5.12 10.92
CA LEU A 107 -1.92 6.48 10.66
C LEU A 107 -2.19 6.73 9.17
N GLY A 108 -1.35 6.18 8.28
CA GLY A 108 -1.42 6.54 6.86
C GLY A 108 -0.71 5.56 5.93
N ASP A 109 -0.90 5.78 4.67
CA ASP A 109 -0.30 5.09 3.52
C ASP A 109 0.69 6.00 2.78
N GLY A 110 1.15 5.57 1.59
CA GLY A 110 2.09 6.35 0.78
C GLY A 110 1.56 7.74 0.41
N LYS A 111 0.31 7.83 -0.05
CA LYS A 111 -0.32 9.11 -0.41
C LYS A 111 -0.46 10.05 0.78
N SER A 112 -0.62 9.52 1.98
CA SER A 112 -0.66 10.32 3.20
C SER A 112 0.64 11.08 3.43
N ALA A 113 1.81 10.54 3.06
CA ALA A 113 3.08 11.24 3.20
C ALA A 113 3.21 12.41 2.21
N GLU A 114 2.72 12.26 0.97
CA GLU A 114 2.64 13.36 0.00
C GLU A 114 1.77 14.49 0.56
N ILE A 115 0.55 14.17 1.01
CA ILE A 115 -0.40 15.14 1.58
C ILE A 115 0.26 15.90 2.74
N LEU A 116 0.96 15.20 3.65
CA LEU A 116 1.62 15.86 4.78
C LEU A 116 2.72 16.82 4.34
N LEU A 117 3.55 16.42 3.38
CA LEU A 117 4.63 17.29 2.89
C LEU A 117 4.07 18.50 2.12
N GLU A 118 3.02 18.33 1.33
CA GLU A 118 2.31 19.44 0.69
C GLU A 118 1.74 20.41 1.72
N ASP A 119 1.12 19.91 2.79
CA ASP A 119 0.56 20.74 3.84
C ASP A 119 1.66 21.48 4.64
N ILE A 120 2.79 20.82 4.90
CA ILE A 120 3.96 21.49 5.51
C ILE A 120 4.45 22.63 4.61
N ALA A 121 4.56 22.43 3.30
CA ALA A 121 4.97 23.45 2.34
C ALA A 121 3.99 24.62 2.32
N GLN A 122 2.69 24.35 2.26
CA GLN A 122 1.65 25.40 2.29
C GLN A 122 1.71 26.22 3.57
N VAL A 123 1.83 25.58 4.73
CA VAL A 123 1.91 26.29 6.02
C VAL A 123 3.21 27.09 6.13
N TYR A 124 4.33 26.54 5.66
CA TYR A 124 5.60 27.25 5.63
C TYR A 124 5.53 28.51 4.77
N ASP A 125 4.80 28.47 3.65
CA ASP A 125 4.50 29.63 2.79
C ASP A 125 3.46 30.62 3.39
N GLY A 126 2.95 30.33 4.59
CA GLY A 126 1.93 31.17 5.23
C GLY A 126 0.51 30.94 4.71
N LYS A 127 0.29 29.86 3.96
CA LYS A 127 -1.04 29.43 3.49
C LYS A 127 -1.71 28.54 4.54
N THR A 128 -3.01 28.34 4.39
CA THR A 128 -3.79 27.41 5.24
C THR A 128 -4.20 26.23 4.37
N PRO A 129 -3.78 25.00 4.70
CA PRO A 129 -4.23 23.80 4.00
C PRO A 129 -5.76 23.60 4.14
N GLU A 130 -6.35 22.92 3.17
CA GLU A 130 -7.75 22.51 3.26
C GLU A 130 -7.94 21.51 4.42
N PRO A 131 -9.06 21.60 5.16
CA PRO A 131 -9.35 20.69 6.28
C PRO A 131 -9.44 19.24 5.83
N ASP A 132 -8.87 18.33 6.61
CA ASP A 132 -8.98 16.89 6.44
C ASP A 132 -10.26 16.36 7.11
N ASP A 133 -11.15 15.74 6.32
CA ASP A 133 -12.40 15.12 6.80
C ASP A 133 -12.23 13.63 7.16
N TYR A 134 -11.15 13.24 7.79
CA TYR A 134 -10.89 11.86 8.20
C TYR A 134 -12.06 11.22 8.95
N TRP A 135 -12.64 11.92 9.93
CA TRP A 135 -13.75 11.37 10.72
C TRP A 135 -15.04 11.23 9.91
N GLY A 136 -15.31 12.16 8.99
CA GLY A 136 -16.43 12.03 8.05
C GLY A 136 -16.25 10.83 7.12
N TYR A 137 -15.03 10.61 6.63
CA TYR A 137 -14.71 9.43 5.83
C TYR A 137 -14.94 8.12 6.62
N VAL A 138 -14.40 8.02 7.84
CA VAL A 138 -14.59 6.84 8.70
C VAL A 138 -16.07 6.58 8.97
N ALA A 139 -16.86 7.62 9.25
CA ALA A 139 -18.29 7.48 9.46
C ALA A 139 -19.02 6.97 8.21
N ARG A 140 -18.71 7.52 7.02
CA ARG A 140 -19.27 7.06 5.74
C ARG A 140 -18.90 5.61 5.46
N PHE A 141 -17.63 5.24 5.69
CA PHE A 141 -17.16 3.88 5.51
C PHE A 141 -17.91 2.87 6.40
N GLU A 142 -18.12 3.21 7.67
CA GLU A 142 -18.92 2.36 8.58
C GLU A 142 -20.39 2.26 8.15
N GLN A 143 -20.98 3.34 7.66
CA GLN A 143 -22.35 3.33 7.16
C GLN A 143 -22.50 2.46 5.92
N GLN A 144 -21.50 2.44 5.03
CA GLN A 144 -21.50 1.59 3.82
C GLN A 144 -21.65 0.11 4.16
N LYS A 145 -21.12 -0.37 5.30
CA LYS A 145 -21.25 -1.77 5.73
C LYS A 145 -22.69 -2.25 5.90
N GLN A 146 -23.64 -1.32 6.06
CA GLN A 146 -25.07 -1.62 6.18
C GLN A 146 -25.80 -1.61 4.83
N SER A 147 -25.13 -1.24 3.75
CA SER A 147 -25.71 -1.14 2.42
C SER A 147 -25.96 -2.51 1.77
N SER A 148 -26.89 -2.54 0.81
CA SER A 148 -27.08 -3.71 -0.04
C SER A 148 -25.83 -3.98 -0.90
N HIS A 149 -25.12 -2.93 -1.31
CA HIS A 149 -23.90 -3.05 -2.11
C HIS A 149 -22.81 -3.80 -1.35
N TYR A 150 -22.59 -3.52 -0.07
CA TYR A 150 -21.63 -4.24 0.75
C TYR A 150 -21.89 -5.76 0.80
N ARG A 151 -23.18 -6.16 0.85
CA ARG A 151 -23.55 -7.59 0.77
C ARG A 151 -23.29 -8.19 -0.61
N ILE A 152 -23.57 -7.42 -1.68
CA ILE A 152 -23.27 -7.83 -3.05
C ILE A 152 -21.76 -8.05 -3.21
N SER A 153 -20.94 -7.16 -2.66
CA SER A 153 -19.47 -7.26 -2.68
C SER A 153 -18.97 -8.50 -1.93
N HIS A 154 -19.55 -8.81 -0.78
CA HIS A 154 -19.28 -10.06 -0.06
C HIS A 154 -19.61 -11.29 -0.92
N ASP A 155 -20.80 -11.34 -1.52
CA ASP A 155 -21.26 -12.49 -2.30
C ASP A 155 -20.42 -12.67 -3.58
N TRP A 156 -20.01 -11.57 -4.21
CA TRP A 156 -19.06 -11.60 -5.31
C TRP A 156 -17.72 -12.20 -4.88
N LEU A 157 -17.17 -11.75 -3.75
CA LEU A 157 -15.94 -12.28 -3.20
C LEU A 157 -16.02 -13.80 -2.96
N VAL A 158 -17.10 -14.24 -2.30
CA VAL A 158 -17.31 -15.68 -2.01
C VAL A 158 -17.35 -16.47 -3.31
N LYS A 159 -18.12 -16.02 -4.29
CA LYS A 159 -18.28 -16.72 -5.58
C LYS A 159 -16.95 -16.84 -6.34
N GLU A 160 -16.16 -15.77 -6.40
CA GLU A 160 -14.97 -15.73 -7.26
C GLU A 160 -13.71 -16.29 -6.57
N PHE A 161 -13.62 -16.23 -5.24
CA PHE A 161 -12.36 -16.48 -4.52
C PHE A 161 -12.42 -17.49 -3.39
N ALA A 162 -13.54 -18.20 -3.16
CA ALA A 162 -13.65 -19.20 -2.09
C ALA A 162 -12.78 -20.44 -2.30
N ASP A 163 -12.45 -20.76 -3.55
CA ASP A 163 -11.65 -21.94 -3.86
C ASP A 163 -10.23 -21.83 -3.30
N SER A 164 -10.00 -22.56 -2.21
CA SER A 164 -8.71 -22.56 -1.50
C SER A 164 -7.61 -23.37 -2.20
N SER A 165 -7.93 -24.12 -3.24
CA SER A 165 -6.95 -24.90 -4.01
C SER A 165 -6.13 -24.05 -4.97
N VAL A 166 -6.63 -22.86 -5.36
CA VAL A 166 -5.94 -21.93 -6.24
C VAL A 166 -4.73 -21.33 -5.53
N PRO A 167 -3.49 -21.44 -6.05
CA PRO A 167 -2.32 -20.86 -5.42
C PRO A 167 -2.37 -19.33 -5.43
N VAL A 168 -1.93 -18.72 -4.32
CA VAL A 168 -1.88 -17.26 -4.15
C VAL A 168 -0.44 -16.72 -4.08
N ARG A 169 0.54 -17.58 -4.20
CA ARG A 169 1.98 -17.26 -4.17
C ARG A 169 2.81 -18.41 -4.71
N PRO A 170 4.08 -18.19 -5.09
CA PRO A 170 5.04 -19.25 -5.32
C PRO A 170 5.16 -20.16 -4.08
N THR A 171 5.48 -21.44 -4.30
CA THR A 171 5.74 -22.36 -3.21
C THR A 171 6.92 -21.87 -2.37
N ILE A 172 6.73 -21.80 -1.06
CA ILE A 172 7.77 -21.38 -0.11
C ILE A 172 8.88 -22.44 -0.01
N ASP A 173 10.14 -22.02 0.08
CA ASP A 173 11.29 -22.92 0.21
C ASP A 173 11.43 -23.50 1.62
N ARG A 174 11.04 -22.73 2.63
CA ARG A 174 11.20 -23.09 4.04
C ARG A 174 9.91 -22.84 4.80
N ARG A 175 9.46 -23.85 5.54
CA ARG A 175 8.39 -23.69 6.52
C ARG A 175 8.98 -23.12 7.80
N TYR A 176 8.57 -21.93 8.18
CA TYR A 176 8.97 -21.31 9.43
C TYR A 176 7.94 -21.64 10.51
N LEU A 177 8.36 -22.41 11.52
CA LEU A 177 7.45 -22.93 12.55
C LEU A 177 7.30 -21.99 13.77
N PHE A 178 8.18 -20.97 13.89
CA PHE A 178 8.20 -20.07 15.04
C PHE A 178 8.07 -18.62 14.58
N THR A 179 6.96 -17.98 14.98
CA THR A 179 6.61 -16.59 14.61
C THR A 179 7.06 -15.56 15.66
N PHE A 180 7.98 -15.90 16.56
CA PHE A 180 8.42 -14.99 17.63
C PHE A 180 9.31 -13.83 17.11
N PHE A 181 9.89 -13.96 15.93
CA PHE A 181 10.71 -12.91 15.31
C PHE A 181 10.12 -12.51 13.97
N PRO A 182 10.10 -11.20 13.68
CA PRO A 182 9.66 -10.76 12.37
C PRO A 182 10.56 -11.36 11.27
N PRO A 183 9.98 -11.78 10.14
CA PRO A 183 10.75 -12.39 9.05
C PRO A 183 11.72 -11.37 8.45
N LYS A 184 12.95 -11.79 8.16
CA LYS A 184 13.95 -10.94 7.50
C LYS A 184 13.48 -10.53 6.11
N ALA A 185 13.68 -9.27 5.75
CA ALA A 185 13.44 -8.79 4.41
C ALA A 185 14.58 -9.20 3.46
N GLY A 186 14.20 -9.52 2.22
CA GLY A 186 15.08 -9.62 1.06
C GLY A 186 14.54 -8.72 -0.03
N LEU A 187 15.41 -8.30 -0.93
CA LEU A 187 15.07 -7.46 -2.08
C LEU A 187 15.77 -8.01 -3.32
N TYR A 188 15.02 -8.14 -4.40
CA TYR A 188 15.53 -8.40 -5.74
C TYR A 188 14.87 -7.43 -6.71
N VAL A 189 15.62 -6.80 -7.61
CA VAL A 189 15.11 -5.80 -8.54
C VAL A 189 15.39 -6.24 -9.96
N ASP A 190 14.38 -6.18 -10.81
CA ASP A 190 14.47 -6.33 -12.27
C ASP A 190 14.24 -4.98 -12.95
N ASP A 191 15.03 -4.71 -14.00
CA ASP A 191 14.96 -3.48 -14.79
C ASP A 191 14.16 -3.71 -16.07
N TYR A 192 13.06 -2.97 -16.21
CA TYR A 192 12.16 -2.96 -17.36
C TYR A 192 12.24 -1.65 -18.17
N THR A 193 13.23 -0.81 -17.92
CA THR A 193 13.37 0.52 -18.57
C THR A 193 13.34 0.43 -20.09
N ARG A 194 13.96 -0.59 -20.67
CA ARG A 194 13.93 -0.81 -22.14
C ARG A 194 12.55 -1.16 -22.69
N LEU A 195 11.66 -1.69 -21.87
CA LEU A 195 10.31 -2.10 -22.23
C LEU A 195 9.26 -1.07 -21.78
N HIS A 196 9.65 -0.01 -21.09
CA HIS A 196 8.73 0.96 -20.48
C HIS A 196 7.74 1.52 -21.47
N GLU A 197 8.20 2.06 -22.61
CA GLU A 197 7.32 2.62 -23.64
C GLU A 197 6.42 1.55 -24.28
N SER A 198 6.93 0.34 -24.51
CA SER A 198 6.13 -0.76 -25.05
C SER A 198 5.04 -1.20 -24.07
N ILE A 199 5.35 -1.29 -22.77
CA ILE A 199 4.38 -1.62 -21.72
C ILE A 199 3.34 -0.51 -21.61
N ASN A 200 3.77 0.76 -21.64
CA ASN A 200 2.87 1.91 -21.56
C ASN A 200 1.89 1.94 -22.76
N SER A 201 2.39 1.73 -23.98
CA SER A 201 1.55 1.63 -25.18
C SER A 201 0.57 0.46 -25.09
N PHE A 202 1.05 -0.71 -24.69
CA PHE A 202 0.21 -1.89 -24.47
C PHE A 202 -0.90 -1.63 -23.44
N CYS A 203 -0.57 -1.01 -22.31
CA CYS A 203 -1.53 -0.68 -21.26
C CYS A 203 -2.61 0.28 -21.78
N ARG A 204 -2.23 1.33 -22.54
CA ARG A 204 -3.17 2.27 -23.16
C ARG A 204 -4.10 1.58 -24.16
N GLU A 205 -3.55 0.79 -25.07
CA GLU A 205 -4.33 0.08 -26.12
C GLU A 205 -5.30 -0.92 -25.51
N ASN A 206 -4.94 -1.57 -24.42
CA ASN A 206 -5.74 -2.60 -23.77
C ASN A 206 -6.58 -2.11 -22.59
N ILE A 207 -6.54 -0.81 -22.27
CA ILE A 207 -7.26 -0.20 -21.13
C ILE A 207 -6.92 -0.96 -19.82
N LEU A 208 -5.63 -1.12 -19.57
CA LEU A 208 -5.08 -1.66 -18.34
C LEU A 208 -4.22 -0.61 -17.63
N SER A 209 -4.21 -0.61 -16.32
CA SER A 209 -3.16 0.08 -15.55
C SER A 209 -1.88 -0.75 -15.51
N PHE A 210 -0.76 -0.15 -15.10
CA PHE A 210 0.49 -0.89 -14.84
C PHE A 210 0.27 -2.00 -13.80
N GLU A 211 -0.48 -1.70 -12.74
CA GLU A 211 -0.82 -2.69 -11.70
C GLU A 211 -1.62 -3.85 -12.30
N GLY A 212 -2.56 -3.56 -13.21
CA GLY A 212 -3.34 -4.58 -13.92
C GLY A 212 -2.48 -5.45 -14.82
N PHE A 213 -1.56 -4.84 -15.58
CA PHE A 213 -0.61 -5.54 -16.44
C PHE A 213 0.33 -6.44 -15.63
N PHE A 214 0.96 -5.90 -14.60
CA PHE A 214 1.88 -6.69 -13.76
C PHE A 214 1.16 -7.69 -12.87
N SER A 215 -0.09 -7.44 -12.47
CA SER A 215 -0.93 -8.45 -11.81
C SER A 215 -1.19 -9.64 -12.72
N LEU A 216 -1.49 -9.41 -14.01
CA LEU A 216 -1.65 -10.47 -14.99
C LEU A 216 -0.35 -11.27 -15.16
N CYS A 217 0.80 -10.60 -15.40
CA CYS A 217 2.10 -11.26 -15.56
C CYS A 217 2.47 -12.08 -14.31
N THR A 218 2.26 -11.51 -13.13
CA THR A 218 2.57 -12.14 -11.84
C THR A 218 1.67 -13.35 -11.56
N ALA A 219 0.36 -13.24 -11.82
CA ALA A 219 -0.57 -14.36 -11.63
C ALA A 219 -0.24 -15.53 -12.57
N LEU A 220 0.08 -15.24 -13.85
CA LEU A 220 0.55 -16.26 -14.80
C LEU A 220 1.84 -16.93 -14.31
N ALA A 221 2.78 -16.14 -13.74
CA ALA A 221 4.01 -16.67 -13.17
C ALA A 221 3.76 -17.55 -11.93
N ILE A 222 2.81 -17.20 -11.06
CA ILE A 222 2.40 -18.05 -9.92
C ILE A 222 1.84 -19.37 -10.43
N ALA A 223 0.93 -19.35 -11.41
CA ALA A 223 0.33 -20.56 -11.99
C ALA A 223 1.41 -21.48 -12.58
N GLU A 224 2.34 -20.91 -13.37
CA GLU A 224 3.45 -21.68 -13.97
C GLU A 224 4.41 -22.22 -12.90
N TYR A 225 4.80 -21.41 -11.92
CA TYR A 225 5.68 -21.82 -10.83
C TYR A 225 5.11 -22.96 -9.99
N CYS A 226 3.80 -22.95 -9.77
CA CYS A 226 3.08 -23.97 -8.99
C CYS A 226 2.61 -25.15 -9.83
N GLY A 227 2.75 -25.11 -11.16
CA GLY A 227 2.27 -26.16 -12.07
C GLY A 227 0.74 -26.27 -12.10
N THR A 228 0.03 -25.14 -12.00
CA THR A 228 -1.44 -25.08 -12.00
C THR A 228 -1.96 -24.28 -13.19
N ASP A 229 -3.23 -24.44 -13.51
CA ASP A 229 -3.89 -23.67 -14.56
C ASP A 229 -4.42 -22.31 -14.06
N GLU A 230 -4.54 -22.15 -12.75
CA GLU A 230 -5.10 -20.96 -12.12
C GLU A 230 -4.19 -20.43 -11.05
N ALA A 231 -4.25 -19.13 -10.84
CA ALA A 231 -3.60 -18.45 -9.73
C ALA A 231 -4.40 -17.22 -9.30
N ALA A 232 -4.18 -16.80 -8.08
CA ALA A 232 -4.74 -15.57 -7.57
C ALA A 232 -3.67 -14.80 -6.77
N LEU A 233 -3.85 -13.50 -6.66
CA LEU A 233 -3.01 -12.58 -5.90
C LEU A 233 -3.83 -11.41 -5.39
N THR A 234 -3.21 -10.47 -4.72
CA THR A 234 -3.81 -9.17 -4.41
C THR A 234 -3.08 -8.07 -5.16
N TRP A 235 -3.76 -6.97 -5.41
CA TRP A 235 -3.12 -5.74 -5.85
C TRP A 235 -3.62 -4.57 -5.00
N ALA A 236 -2.74 -3.62 -4.75
CA ALA A 236 -3.05 -2.46 -3.93
C ALA A 236 -3.76 -1.39 -4.77
N TYR A 237 -4.94 -0.99 -4.33
CA TYR A 237 -5.73 0.09 -4.87
C TYR A 237 -5.70 1.27 -3.91
N GLU A 238 -5.50 2.47 -4.42
CA GLU A 238 -5.32 3.67 -3.59
C GLU A 238 -6.54 3.97 -2.69
N GLY A 239 -7.75 3.63 -3.16
CA GLY A 239 -8.98 3.76 -2.38
C GLY A 239 -9.47 5.20 -2.17
N ARG A 240 -8.94 6.16 -2.94
CA ARG A 240 -9.34 7.58 -2.96
C ARG A 240 -10.07 7.88 -4.26
N GLU A 241 -11.40 7.82 -4.23
CA GLU A 241 -12.24 7.86 -5.44
C GLU A 241 -12.77 9.27 -5.75
N THR A 242 -12.84 10.12 -4.73
CA THR A 242 -13.37 11.49 -4.86
C THR A 242 -12.31 12.55 -4.59
N PRO A 243 -12.46 13.79 -5.09
CA PRO A 243 -11.55 14.88 -4.77
C PRO A 243 -11.34 15.11 -3.27
N ASP A 244 -12.41 14.97 -2.49
CA ASP A 244 -12.33 15.12 -1.02
C ASP A 244 -11.48 14.02 -0.39
N GLU A 245 -11.57 12.79 -0.91
CA GLU A 245 -10.78 11.66 -0.42
C GLU A 245 -9.29 11.78 -0.77
N GLN A 246 -8.95 12.47 -1.86
CA GLN A 246 -7.56 12.76 -2.24
C GLN A 246 -6.81 13.62 -1.20
N ARG A 247 -7.54 14.31 -0.34
CA ARG A 247 -6.97 15.17 0.72
C ARG A 247 -6.94 14.49 2.10
N ILE A 248 -7.50 13.28 2.24
CA ILE A 248 -7.55 12.60 3.54
C ILE A 248 -6.22 11.95 3.85
N PHE A 249 -5.62 12.35 4.95
CA PHE A 249 -4.51 11.62 5.56
C PHE A 249 -5.04 10.41 6.30
N GLY A 250 -4.75 9.22 5.80
CA GLY A 250 -5.25 7.97 6.38
C GLY A 250 -4.81 6.75 5.57
N SER A 251 -4.88 5.59 6.17
CA SER A 251 -4.65 4.31 5.46
C SER A 251 -5.89 3.91 4.67
N LEU A 252 -6.10 4.56 3.51
CA LEU A 252 -7.27 4.36 2.68
C LEU A 252 -7.09 3.28 1.62
N HIS A 253 -5.86 2.90 1.34
CA HIS A 253 -5.59 1.87 0.34
C HIS A 253 -6.29 0.55 0.68
N ARG A 254 -6.65 -0.19 -0.37
CA ARG A 254 -7.39 -1.45 -0.30
C ARG A 254 -6.65 -2.50 -1.11
N ASP A 255 -6.45 -3.66 -0.52
CA ASP A 255 -5.94 -4.80 -1.27
C ASP A 255 -7.10 -5.47 -2.00
N ILE A 256 -7.03 -5.55 -3.31
CA ILE A 256 -8.10 -6.12 -4.15
C ILE A 256 -7.66 -7.48 -4.65
N PRO A 257 -8.50 -8.53 -4.55
CA PRO A 257 -8.18 -9.85 -5.07
C PRO A 257 -8.26 -9.87 -6.59
N PHE A 258 -7.34 -10.61 -7.20
CA PHE A 258 -7.23 -10.83 -8.62
C PHE A 258 -7.01 -12.30 -8.89
N ARG A 259 -7.81 -12.90 -9.78
CA ARG A 259 -7.69 -14.32 -10.16
C ARG A 259 -7.65 -14.45 -11.67
N ILE A 260 -6.80 -15.34 -12.14
CA ILE A 260 -6.70 -15.66 -13.55
C ILE A 260 -6.74 -17.18 -13.75
N SER A 261 -7.33 -17.59 -14.88
CA SER A 261 -7.25 -18.96 -15.37
C SER A 261 -6.54 -18.97 -16.72
N ARG A 262 -5.58 -19.87 -16.88
CA ARG A 262 -4.91 -20.15 -18.16
C ARG A 262 -5.78 -20.98 -19.10
N LYS A 263 -6.86 -21.58 -18.58
CA LYS A 263 -7.86 -22.28 -19.40
C LYS A 263 -8.85 -21.31 -19.99
N SER A 264 -9.18 -21.52 -21.26
CA SER A 264 -10.23 -20.74 -21.92
C SER A 264 -11.58 -21.01 -21.26
N LYS A 265 -12.33 -19.93 -21.02
CA LYS A 265 -13.73 -20.01 -20.58
C LYS A 265 -14.68 -20.30 -21.74
N VAL A 266 -14.23 -20.09 -22.99
CA VAL A 266 -15.02 -20.27 -24.20
C VAL A 266 -14.82 -21.65 -24.81
N GLU A 267 -13.58 -22.11 -24.88
CA GLU A 267 -13.20 -23.40 -25.44
C GLU A 267 -12.72 -24.34 -24.35
N CYS A 268 -13.62 -25.22 -23.86
CA CYS A 268 -13.27 -26.20 -22.82
C CYS A 268 -12.00 -26.96 -23.16
N GLN A 269 -11.10 -27.07 -22.17
CA GLN A 269 -9.80 -27.77 -22.23
C GLN A 269 -8.69 -27.13 -23.07
N LYS A 270 -8.91 -26.02 -23.75
CA LYS A 270 -7.84 -25.25 -24.40
C LYS A 270 -7.26 -24.18 -23.50
N LEU A 271 -6.03 -23.78 -23.79
CA LEU A 271 -5.43 -22.60 -23.15
C LEU A 271 -6.15 -21.34 -23.67
N ALA A 272 -6.34 -20.39 -22.77
CA ALA A 272 -6.89 -19.08 -23.12
C ALA A 272 -5.94 -18.34 -24.08
N SER A 273 -6.50 -17.66 -25.07
CA SER A 273 -5.71 -16.78 -25.93
C SER A 273 -5.21 -15.56 -25.15
N ARG A 274 -4.22 -14.88 -25.70
CA ARG A 274 -3.69 -13.63 -25.14
C ARG A 274 -4.81 -12.59 -24.93
N GLU A 275 -5.65 -12.41 -25.95
CA GLU A 275 -6.78 -11.48 -25.93
C GLU A 275 -7.83 -11.85 -24.85
N GLU A 276 -8.07 -13.14 -24.66
CA GLU A 276 -8.97 -13.64 -23.62
C GLU A 276 -8.39 -13.34 -22.21
N LEU A 277 -7.09 -13.56 -22.01
CA LEU A 277 -6.42 -13.25 -20.75
C LEU A 277 -6.43 -11.76 -20.43
N ILE A 278 -6.14 -10.91 -21.41
CA ILE A 278 -6.19 -9.44 -21.28
C ILE A 278 -7.60 -8.98 -20.90
N LYS A 279 -8.61 -9.49 -21.63
CA LYS A 279 -10.03 -9.19 -21.36
C LYS A 279 -10.43 -9.63 -19.95
N ASN A 280 -10.01 -10.83 -19.52
CA ASN A 280 -10.29 -11.34 -18.18
C ASN A 280 -9.61 -10.48 -17.11
N ALA A 281 -8.33 -10.09 -17.30
CA ALA A 281 -7.62 -9.23 -16.38
C ALA A 281 -8.33 -7.87 -16.21
N ARG A 282 -8.69 -7.21 -17.31
CA ARG A 282 -9.45 -5.96 -17.28
C ARG A 282 -10.78 -6.09 -16.54
N ASN A 283 -11.51 -7.18 -16.75
CA ASN A 283 -12.77 -7.43 -16.07
C ASN A 283 -12.56 -7.67 -14.57
N GLN A 284 -11.50 -8.41 -14.18
CA GLN A 284 -11.15 -8.64 -12.78
C GLN A 284 -10.79 -7.33 -12.06
N ILE A 285 -9.99 -6.47 -12.68
CA ILE A 285 -9.64 -5.14 -12.14
C ILE A 285 -10.90 -4.30 -11.92
N ARG A 286 -11.75 -4.19 -12.96
CA ARG A 286 -12.99 -3.41 -12.87
C ARG A 286 -13.93 -3.94 -11.78
N SER A 287 -14.15 -5.24 -11.74
CA SER A 287 -15.00 -5.87 -10.71
C SER A 287 -14.39 -5.71 -9.33
N GLY A 288 -13.08 -5.86 -9.19
CA GLY A 288 -12.37 -5.69 -7.92
C GLY A 288 -12.54 -4.27 -7.36
N ILE A 289 -12.39 -3.24 -8.19
CA ILE A 289 -12.63 -1.84 -7.78
C ILE A 289 -14.10 -1.65 -7.37
N ALA A 290 -15.06 -2.13 -8.18
CA ALA A 290 -16.48 -1.99 -7.91
C ALA A 290 -16.93 -2.67 -6.59
N HIS A 291 -16.16 -3.65 -6.09
CA HIS A 291 -16.43 -4.38 -4.85
C HIS A 291 -15.40 -4.12 -3.76
N SER A 292 -14.60 -3.06 -3.89
CA SER A 292 -13.49 -2.74 -2.98
C SER A 292 -13.93 -2.24 -1.61
N ASP A 293 -15.20 -1.93 -1.43
CA ASP A 293 -15.80 -1.54 -0.15
C ASP A 293 -15.82 -2.69 0.88
N TYR A 294 -15.74 -3.95 0.43
CA TYR A 294 -15.71 -5.10 1.31
C TYR A 294 -14.25 -5.51 1.65
N PRO A 295 -13.81 -5.38 2.93
CA PRO A 295 -12.43 -5.65 3.36
C PRO A 295 -12.18 -7.15 3.50
N TYR A 296 -12.08 -7.87 2.41
CA TYR A 296 -11.97 -9.33 2.39
C TYR A 296 -10.71 -9.87 3.11
N THR A 297 -9.63 -9.10 3.17
CA THR A 297 -8.38 -9.49 3.87
C THR A 297 -8.57 -9.64 5.38
N LEU A 298 -9.56 -8.96 5.96
CA LEU A 298 -9.92 -9.07 7.38
C LEU A 298 -11.03 -10.09 7.64
N SER A 299 -11.67 -10.60 6.58
CA SER A 299 -12.87 -11.42 6.72
C SER A 299 -12.51 -12.91 6.81
N ALA A 300 -12.93 -13.57 7.89
CA ALA A 300 -12.85 -15.02 7.96
C ALA A 300 -13.82 -15.68 6.93
N PRO A 301 -13.43 -16.76 6.26
CA PRO A 301 -12.19 -17.54 6.41
C PRO A 301 -11.01 -17.05 5.56
N TYR A 302 -11.13 -15.94 4.84
CA TYR A 302 -10.20 -15.51 3.79
C TYR A 302 -8.92 -14.88 4.36
N SER A 303 -8.97 -14.22 5.52
CA SER A 303 -7.87 -13.43 6.07
C SER A 303 -6.54 -14.19 6.14
N LYS A 304 -6.55 -15.43 6.65
CA LYS A 304 -5.32 -16.24 6.76
C LYS A 304 -4.67 -16.55 5.42
N ARG A 305 -5.46 -16.75 4.37
CA ARG A 305 -4.96 -17.09 3.04
C ARG A 305 -4.41 -15.87 2.34
N TRP A 306 -5.16 -14.77 2.37
CA TRP A 306 -4.87 -13.57 1.61
C TRP A 306 -3.78 -12.71 2.23
N ASN A 307 -3.63 -12.73 3.55
CA ASN A 307 -2.49 -12.08 4.23
C ASN A 307 -1.13 -12.69 3.84
N TYR A 308 -1.13 -13.85 3.17
CA TYR A 308 0.06 -14.49 2.61
C TYR A 308 0.06 -14.57 1.08
N ALA A 309 -0.85 -13.88 0.40
CA ALA A 309 -0.83 -13.76 -1.04
C ALA A 309 0.35 -12.89 -1.51
N VAL A 310 0.71 -13.01 -2.78
CA VAL A 310 1.55 -12.00 -3.44
C VAL A 310 0.72 -10.74 -3.59
N ASN A 311 1.28 -9.60 -3.25
CA ASN A 311 0.66 -8.30 -3.47
C ASN A 311 1.42 -7.54 -4.56
N VAL A 312 0.70 -7.01 -5.54
CA VAL A 312 1.24 -6.14 -6.59
C VAL A 312 0.82 -4.70 -6.26
N LEU A 313 1.78 -3.80 -6.15
CA LEU A 313 1.52 -2.43 -5.73
C LEU A 313 2.45 -1.44 -6.44
N ARG A 314 2.06 -0.17 -6.51
CA ARG A 314 2.99 0.89 -6.82
C ARG A 314 4.01 1.03 -5.70
N GLY A 315 5.28 1.05 -6.09
CA GLY A 315 6.37 1.37 -5.19
C GLY A 315 6.27 2.85 -4.79
N PHE A 316 6.56 3.10 -3.54
CA PHE A 316 6.58 4.42 -2.96
C PHE A 316 8.03 4.76 -2.62
N GLU A 317 8.56 5.80 -3.24
CA GLU A 317 9.89 6.32 -2.94
C GLU A 317 9.78 7.72 -2.33
N VAL A 318 10.39 7.90 -1.17
CA VAL A 318 10.41 9.20 -0.47
C VAL A 318 11.11 10.25 -1.34
N GLU A 319 12.07 9.82 -2.15
CA GLU A 319 12.81 10.65 -3.10
C GLU A 319 11.90 11.37 -4.09
N ASP A 320 10.90 10.67 -4.61
CA ASP A 320 9.99 11.23 -5.60
C ASP A 320 9.11 12.32 -4.95
N ILE A 321 8.61 12.07 -3.73
CA ILE A 321 7.77 13.05 -3.02
C ILE A 321 8.58 14.30 -2.65
N VAL A 322 9.78 14.11 -2.09
CA VAL A 322 10.62 15.24 -1.70
C VAL A 322 11.05 16.05 -2.92
N GLY A 323 11.26 15.39 -4.07
CA GLY A 323 11.61 16.06 -5.33
C GLY A 323 10.49 16.90 -5.92
N ASP A 324 9.24 16.54 -5.68
CA ASP A 324 8.05 17.23 -6.21
C ASP A 324 7.57 18.40 -5.34
N ILE A 325 8.10 18.53 -4.10
CA ILE A 325 7.72 19.58 -3.16
C ILE A 325 8.68 20.77 -3.25
N ASP A 326 8.13 21.97 -3.38
CA ASP A 326 8.91 23.23 -3.37
C ASP A 326 9.36 23.62 -1.96
N LEU A 327 10.23 22.80 -1.39
CA LEU A 327 10.91 23.03 -0.12
C LEU A 327 12.40 22.68 -0.27
N PRO A 328 13.33 23.38 0.44
CA PRO A 328 14.75 23.08 0.37
C PRO A 328 15.12 21.80 1.14
N LEU A 329 14.41 20.72 0.86
CA LEU A 329 14.57 19.42 1.50
C LEU A 329 15.50 18.50 0.71
N GLU A 330 16.34 17.78 1.42
CA GLU A 330 17.14 16.67 0.90
C GLU A 330 16.96 15.44 1.78
N ILE A 331 16.96 14.26 1.16
CA ILE A 331 16.96 13.00 1.91
C ILE A 331 18.39 12.72 2.37
N VAL A 332 18.56 12.59 3.67
CA VAL A 332 19.83 12.16 4.27
C VAL A 332 19.88 10.64 4.34
N SER A 333 18.80 10.02 4.79
CA SER A 333 18.69 8.56 4.82
C SER A 333 17.24 8.07 4.88
N VAL A 334 17.01 6.97 4.14
CA VAL A 334 15.84 6.10 4.32
C VAL A 334 16.40 4.76 4.77
N PRO A 335 16.22 4.36 6.04
CA PRO A 335 16.76 3.11 6.52
C PRO A 335 16.23 1.92 5.75
N GLN A 336 17.12 1.03 5.35
CA GLN A 336 16.73 -0.20 4.67
C GLN A 336 15.79 -1.03 5.55
N GLN A 337 14.71 -1.50 4.96
CA GLN A 337 13.72 -2.34 5.64
C GLN A 337 14.37 -3.66 6.09
N LYS A 338 14.44 -3.87 7.41
CA LYS A 338 15.05 -5.08 7.99
C LYS A 338 14.12 -6.29 7.98
N TYR A 339 12.81 -6.05 7.99
CA TYR A 339 11.79 -7.07 8.14
C TYR A 339 10.79 -7.02 7.00
N ALA A 340 10.34 -8.17 6.54
CA ALA A 340 9.32 -8.27 5.51
C ALA A 340 7.93 -8.00 6.09
N TYR A 341 7.13 -7.19 5.40
CA TYR A 341 5.72 -6.94 5.74
C TYR A 341 4.83 -8.08 5.25
N ALA A 342 5.13 -8.61 4.07
CA ALA A 342 4.44 -9.71 3.44
C ALA A 342 5.41 -10.85 3.11
N LEU A 343 4.91 -11.98 2.65
CA LEU A 343 5.76 -13.04 2.14
C LEU A 343 6.44 -12.65 0.84
N LEU A 344 5.74 -11.94 -0.03
CA LEU A 344 6.25 -11.42 -1.29
C LEU A 344 5.37 -10.26 -1.77
N ASP A 345 5.96 -9.09 -1.91
CA ASP A 345 5.41 -7.94 -2.61
C ASP A 345 6.14 -7.75 -3.93
N VAL A 346 5.40 -7.37 -4.96
CA VAL A 346 5.91 -6.98 -6.28
C VAL A 346 5.61 -5.50 -6.45
N GLU A 347 6.61 -4.67 -6.24
CA GLU A 347 6.49 -3.21 -6.28
C GLU A 347 6.87 -2.68 -7.66
N ILE A 348 6.02 -1.85 -8.25
CA ILE A 348 6.22 -1.21 -9.54
C ILE A 348 6.80 0.18 -9.28
N HIS A 349 8.05 0.40 -9.62
CA HIS A 349 8.71 1.70 -9.54
C HIS A 349 8.80 2.29 -10.95
N GLU A 350 7.88 3.22 -11.24
CA GLU A 350 7.79 3.93 -12.51
C GLU A 350 8.26 5.37 -12.33
N LYS A 351 9.26 5.78 -13.12
CA LYS A 351 9.73 7.15 -13.25
C LYS A 351 9.64 7.57 -14.72
N ALA A 352 9.84 8.85 -15.01
CA ALA A 352 9.74 9.36 -16.37
C ALA A 352 10.58 8.57 -17.38
N GLU A 353 11.78 8.13 -17.01
CA GLU A 353 12.73 7.45 -17.89
C GLU A 353 13.10 6.03 -17.43
N SER A 354 12.44 5.49 -16.42
CA SER A 354 12.76 4.17 -15.89
C SER A 354 11.55 3.41 -15.38
N LEU A 355 11.62 2.09 -15.50
CA LEU A 355 10.62 1.18 -14.94
C LEU A 355 11.34 -0.01 -14.32
N GLN A 356 11.08 -0.26 -13.05
CA GLN A 356 11.65 -1.38 -12.31
C GLN A 356 10.58 -2.14 -11.56
N LEU A 357 10.77 -3.44 -11.40
CA LEU A 357 10.02 -4.26 -10.46
C LEU A 357 10.92 -4.66 -9.29
N ALA A 358 10.53 -4.27 -8.09
CA ALA A 358 11.18 -4.66 -6.86
C ALA A 358 10.39 -5.79 -6.19
N TYR A 359 11.02 -6.96 -6.07
CA TYR A 359 10.48 -8.10 -5.34
C TYR A 359 10.96 -8.02 -3.90
N ARG A 360 10.10 -7.51 -3.00
CA ARG A 360 10.36 -7.53 -1.55
C ARG A 360 9.82 -8.80 -0.98
N TYR A 361 10.66 -9.61 -0.38
CA TYR A 361 10.27 -10.93 0.06
C TYR A 361 10.76 -11.26 1.46
N SER A 362 10.10 -12.21 2.10
CA SER A 362 10.58 -12.79 3.33
C SER A 362 11.75 -13.75 3.06
N ALA A 363 12.99 -13.32 3.32
CA ALA A 363 14.18 -14.14 3.21
C ALA A 363 14.21 -15.30 4.23
N THR A 364 13.30 -15.29 5.19
CA THR A 364 13.06 -16.42 6.09
C THR A 364 12.35 -17.57 5.38
N HIS A 365 11.43 -17.27 4.44
CA HIS A 365 10.61 -18.25 3.74
C HIS A 365 11.13 -18.58 2.34
N TYR A 366 11.74 -17.62 1.65
CA TYR A 366 12.26 -17.76 0.29
C TYR A 366 13.79 -17.65 0.25
N LYS A 367 14.40 -18.41 -0.66
CA LYS A 367 15.78 -18.18 -1.10
C LYS A 367 15.77 -17.15 -2.23
N GLU A 368 16.79 -16.35 -2.33
CA GLU A 368 16.93 -15.39 -3.43
C GLU A 368 16.87 -16.09 -4.80
N SER A 369 17.47 -17.27 -4.93
CA SER A 369 17.42 -18.06 -6.18
C SER A 369 16.00 -18.45 -6.60
N SER A 370 15.09 -18.67 -5.65
CA SER A 370 13.68 -18.97 -5.93
C SER A 370 12.94 -17.72 -6.39
N ILE A 371 13.24 -16.56 -5.80
CA ILE A 371 12.70 -15.27 -6.24
C ILE A 371 13.20 -14.91 -7.63
N ARG A 372 14.51 -15.07 -7.92
CA ARG A 372 15.06 -14.86 -9.27
C ARG A 372 14.39 -15.75 -10.33
N ARG A 373 14.14 -17.02 -10.00
CA ARG A 373 13.40 -17.92 -10.89
C ARG A 373 11.95 -17.48 -11.09
N PHE A 374 11.30 -17.00 -10.04
CA PHE A 374 9.95 -16.45 -10.14
C PHE A 374 9.91 -15.18 -10.97
N ALA A 375 10.82 -14.25 -10.74
CA ALA A 375 10.98 -13.02 -11.51
C ALA A 375 11.23 -13.30 -13.01
N ALA A 376 12.03 -14.30 -13.32
CA ALA A 376 12.25 -14.74 -14.72
C ALA A 376 10.94 -15.22 -15.39
N LEU A 377 10.02 -15.84 -14.65
CA LEU A 377 8.71 -16.20 -15.18
C LEU A 377 7.82 -14.97 -15.38
N VAL A 378 7.88 -13.98 -14.49
CA VAL A 378 7.18 -12.70 -14.69
C VAL A 378 7.70 -12.03 -15.95
N ASN A 379 9.03 -11.92 -16.14
CA ASN A 379 9.63 -11.33 -17.33
C ASN A 379 9.22 -12.05 -18.62
N LYS A 380 9.26 -13.39 -18.62
CA LYS A 380 8.75 -14.20 -19.74
C LYS A 380 7.31 -13.86 -20.12
N ASN A 381 6.44 -13.65 -19.13
CA ASN A 381 5.04 -13.29 -19.37
C ASN A 381 4.91 -11.84 -19.86
N VAL A 382 5.75 -10.90 -19.39
CA VAL A 382 5.82 -9.54 -19.93
C VAL A 382 6.18 -9.59 -21.42
N GLU A 383 7.27 -10.25 -21.78
CA GLU A 383 7.71 -10.37 -23.16
C GLU A 383 6.66 -11.04 -24.05
N TRP A 384 5.99 -12.08 -23.57
CA TRP A 384 4.93 -12.77 -24.28
C TRP A 384 3.69 -11.89 -24.52
N LEU A 385 3.30 -11.07 -23.54
CA LEU A 385 2.16 -10.16 -23.70
C LEU A 385 2.45 -9.01 -24.68
N LEU A 386 3.71 -8.60 -24.84
CA LEU A 386 4.11 -7.51 -25.71
C LEU A 386 4.29 -7.95 -27.19
N GLN A 387 4.37 -9.26 -27.50
CA GLN A 387 4.42 -9.81 -28.87
C GLN A 387 3.10 -9.65 -29.59
#